data_e01de2e077a0e3c4fb6195f0dc108690
#
_entry.id   e01de2e077a0e3c4fb6195f0dc108690
#
_cell.length_a   1.000
_cell.length_b   1.000
_cell.length_c   1.000
_cell.angle_alpha   90.00
_cell.angle_beta   90.00
_cell.angle_gamma   90.00
#
_symmetry.space_group_name_H-M   'P 1'
#
loop_
_entity.id
_entity.type
_entity.pdbx_description
1 polymer ?
#
loop_
_entity_poly.entity_id
_entity_poly.type
_entity_poly.pdbx_seq_one_letter_code
_entity_poly.pdbx_strand_id
1 'polypeptide(L)'
;FDISAAEIIDPENYAGFDEMVNTMVELRKGKQTAEECTALLKKSNYFGTMLVKMGKADCLLGGATYSTADTIRPALQLVKTKKGAHLVSSCFILDRDCGEEGLKRIAMGDCAVNIDYTDTIDKATGEVKIAASAKLAEVAIETAKTAKLFGIDPKVAVLSFSTKGSGKGGTVALSHDAVIKAQEMDPELAVDGELQFDAA
;
A
#
# COMPACT_ATOMS: atom_id res chain seq x y z
N PHE A 1 15.88 -25.61 -6.63
CA PHE A 1 14.89 -24.94 -7.51
C PHE A 1 15.50 -24.78 -8.90
N ASP A 2 14.73 -25.06 -9.94
CA ASP A 2 15.13 -24.76 -11.31
C ASP A 2 14.88 -23.28 -11.61
N ILE A 3 15.93 -22.55 -11.96
CA ILE A 3 15.89 -21.12 -12.31
C ILE A 3 16.29 -20.88 -13.79
N SER A 4 16.29 -21.94 -14.60
CA SER A 4 16.74 -21.85 -16.00
C SER A 4 15.87 -20.91 -16.86
N ALA A 5 14.63 -20.66 -16.47
CA ALA A 5 13.73 -19.70 -17.12
C ALA A 5 13.88 -18.26 -16.60
N ALA A 6 14.72 -18.02 -15.59
CA ALA A 6 14.92 -16.69 -15.02
C ALA A 6 16.07 -15.96 -15.76
N GLU A 7 15.86 -14.69 -16.07
CA GLU A 7 16.91 -13.78 -16.48
C GLU A 7 17.60 -13.21 -15.24
N ILE A 8 18.92 -13.37 -15.15
CA ILE A 8 19.72 -12.80 -14.06
C ILE A 8 20.32 -11.50 -14.55
N ILE A 9 19.94 -10.38 -13.93
CA ILE A 9 20.39 -9.05 -14.29
C ILE A 9 21.34 -8.54 -13.22
N ASP A 10 22.56 -8.21 -13.61
CA ASP A 10 23.50 -7.45 -12.80
C ASP A 10 23.34 -5.95 -13.09
N PRO A 11 22.97 -5.14 -12.10
CA PRO A 11 22.82 -3.70 -12.30
C PRO A 11 24.08 -3.00 -12.84
N GLU A 12 25.27 -3.48 -12.48
CA GLU A 12 26.53 -2.88 -12.93
C GLU A 12 26.87 -3.18 -14.40
N ASN A 13 26.30 -4.23 -14.97
CA ASN A 13 26.49 -4.66 -16.35
C ASN A 13 25.22 -4.54 -17.21
N TYR A 14 24.20 -3.85 -16.73
CA TYR A 14 22.93 -3.70 -17.45
C TYR A 14 23.06 -2.71 -18.62
N ALA A 15 22.80 -3.15 -19.84
CA ALA A 15 22.96 -2.35 -21.06
C ALA A 15 22.09 -1.07 -21.09
N GLY A 16 20.94 -1.07 -20.39
CA GLY A 16 20.04 0.08 -20.29
C GLY A 16 20.29 0.98 -19.07
N PHE A 17 21.45 0.87 -18.42
CA PHE A 17 21.71 1.57 -17.15
C PHE A 17 21.72 3.09 -17.30
N ASP A 18 22.35 3.63 -18.34
CA ASP A 18 22.41 5.08 -18.57
C ASP A 18 21.03 5.67 -18.87
N GLU A 19 20.18 4.97 -19.65
CA GLU A 19 18.78 5.35 -19.88
C GLU A 19 18.01 5.38 -18.55
N MET A 20 18.24 4.39 -17.69
CA MET A 20 17.61 4.29 -16.37
C MET A 20 18.05 5.45 -15.45
N VAL A 21 19.33 5.81 -15.44
CA VAL A 21 19.86 6.99 -14.70
C VAL A 21 19.17 8.26 -15.18
N ASN A 22 19.16 8.51 -16.48
CA ASN A 22 18.54 9.71 -17.06
C ASN A 22 17.04 9.79 -16.70
N THR A 23 16.31 8.70 -16.84
CA THR A 23 14.90 8.61 -16.47
C THR A 23 14.69 8.90 -14.98
N MET A 24 15.55 8.36 -14.12
CA MET A 24 15.46 8.63 -12.68
C MET A 24 15.71 10.10 -12.34
N VAL A 25 16.71 10.74 -12.95
CA VAL A 25 17.00 12.18 -12.77
C VAL A 25 15.79 13.03 -13.13
N GLU A 26 15.13 12.74 -14.26
CA GLU A 26 13.90 13.43 -14.67
C GLU A 26 12.77 13.24 -13.66
N LEU A 27 12.55 12.01 -13.20
CA LEU A 27 11.52 11.69 -12.19
C LEU A 27 11.76 12.42 -10.87
N ARG A 28 13.03 12.63 -10.50
CA ARG A 28 13.43 13.27 -9.25
C ARG A 28 13.36 14.81 -9.30
N LYS A 29 13.26 15.41 -10.49
CA LYS A 29 13.03 16.86 -10.69
C LYS A 29 14.01 17.73 -9.90
N GLY A 30 15.31 17.44 -9.99
CA GLY A 30 16.37 18.21 -9.31
C GLY A 30 16.56 17.89 -7.82
N LYS A 31 15.83 16.92 -7.26
CA LYS A 31 16.02 16.48 -5.87
C LYS A 31 17.23 15.56 -5.66
N GLN A 32 17.80 15.04 -6.75
CA GLN A 32 18.96 14.17 -6.78
C GLN A 32 19.77 14.43 -8.04
N THR A 33 21.10 14.37 -7.91
CA THR A 33 22.03 14.50 -9.05
C THR A 33 22.12 13.18 -9.83
N ALA A 34 22.75 13.21 -11.00
CA ALA A 34 23.00 12.00 -11.80
C ALA A 34 23.89 11.01 -11.06
N GLU A 35 24.90 11.50 -10.33
CA GLU A 35 25.81 10.67 -9.54
C GLU A 35 25.06 9.97 -8.38
N GLU A 36 24.17 10.71 -7.70
CA GLU A 36 23.32 10.14 -6.65
C GLU A 36 22.36 9.10 -7.19
N CYS A 37 21.74 9.35 -8.35
CA CYS A 37 20.86 8.40 -9.02
C CYS A 37 21.63 7.14 -9.42
N THR A 38 22.84 7.30 -9.98
CA THR A 38 23.73 6.18 -10.32
C THR A 38 24.05 5.33 -9.10
N ALA A 39 24.41 5.95 -7.98
CA ALA A 39 24.71 5.24 -6.73
C ALA A 39 23.50 4.50 -6.15
N LEU A 40 22.31 5.07 -6.28
CA LEU A 40 21.06 4.42 -5.82
C LEU A 40 20.67 3.24 -6.73
N LEU A 41 20.82 3.37 -8.04
CA LEU A 41 20.45 2.33 -9.00
C LEU A 41 21.35 1.09 -8.93
N LYS A 42 22.52 1.18 -8.30
CA LYS A 42 23.34 -0.01 -7.98
C LYS A 42 22.72 -0.86 -6.85
N LYS A 43 21.70 -0.33 -6.13
CA LYS A 43 20.95 -1.07 -5.11
C LYS A 43 19.78 -1.79 -5.79
N SER A 44 19.65 -3.10 -5.57
CA SER A 44 18.66 -3.94 -6.25
C SER A 44 17.20 -3.48 -6.03
N ASN A 45 16.87 -2.89 -4.87
CA ASN A 45 15.53 -2.36 -4.61
C ASN A 45 15.22 -1.12 -5.49
N TYR A 46 16.17 -0.21 -5.69
CA TYR A 46 16.00 0.92 -6.60
C TYR A 46 15.99 0.47 -8.06
N PHE A 47 16.91 -0.42 -8.43
CA PHE A 47 17.00 -0.95 -9.79
C PHE A 47 15.71 -1.67 -10.18
N GLY A 48 15.24 -2.62 -9.37
CA GLY A 48 13.99 -3.34 -9.63
C GLY A 48 12.77 -2.42 -9.68
N THR A 49 12.70 -1.39 -8.81
CA THR A 49 11.63 -0.38 -8.86
C THR A 49 11.66 0.41 -10.17
N MET A 50 12.85 0.72 -10.69
CA MET A 50 12.99 1.40 -11.99
C MET A 50 12.61 0.51 -13.17
N LEU A 51 12.90 -0.80 -13.12
CA LEU A 51 12.41 -1.74 -14.14
C LEU A 51 10.87 -1.71 -14.22
N VAL A 52 10.20 -1.75 -13.07
CA VAL A 52 8.73 -1.61 -13.02
C VAL A 52 8.30 -0.24 -13.54
N LYS A 53 8.96 0.85 -13.12
CA LYS A 53 8.61 2.20 -13.55
C LYS A 53 8.76 2.42 -15.05
N MET A 54 9.73 1.78 -15.68
CA MET A 54 9.99 1.84 -17.12
C MET A 54 9.17 0.82 -17.94
N GLY A 55 8.29 0.04 -17.27
CA GLY A 55 7.45 -0.96 -17.94
C GLY A 55 8.23 -2.18 -18.43
N LYS A 56 9.44 -2.43 -17.89
CA LYS A 56 10.28 -3.60 -18.20
C LYS A 56 10.00 -4.78 -17.27
N ALA A 57 9.20 -4.57 -16.22
CA ALA A 57 8.67 -5.58 -15.32
C ALA A 57 7.28 -5.15 -14.80
N ASP A 58 6.43 -6.12 -14.47
CA ASP A 58 5.07 -5.86 -13.99
C ASP A 58 5.00 -5.63 -12.49
N CYS A 59 5.89 -6.26 -11.72
CA CYS A 59 5.95 -6.12 -10.27
C CYS A 59 7.39 -6.26 -9.75
N LEU A 60 7.59 -5.88 -8.49
CA LEU A 60 8.82 -6.12 -7.74
C LEU A 60 8.51 -6.96 -6.51
N LEU A 61 9.10 -8.15 -6.43
CA LEU A 61 9.09 -8.97 -5.22
C LEU A 61 10.38 -8.68 -4.44
N GLY A 62 10.26 -8.06 -3.28
CA GLY A 62 11.36 -7.82 -2.36
C GLY A 62 11.62 -9.01 -1.44
N GLY A 63 12.87 -9.20 -1.05
CA GLY A 63 13.29 -10.27 -0.16
C GLY A 63 13.53 -9.83 1.29
N ALA A 64 13.92 -10.78 2.14
CA ALA A 64 14.15 -10.60 3.58
C ALA A 64 15.38 -9.72 3.93
N THR A 65 16.16 -9.31 2.96
CA THR A 65 17.39 -8.51 3.16
C THR A 65 17.12 -7.00 3.24
N TYR A 66 15.91 -6.55 2.95
CA TYR A 66 15.51 -5.15 3.01
C TYR A 66 14.47 -4.91 4.11
N SER A 67 14.57 -3.76 4.78
CA SER A 67 13.49 -3.29 5.65
C SER A 67 12.27 -2.86 4.82
N THR A 68 11.10 -2.79 5.46
CA THR A 68 9.89 -2.24 4.84
C THR A 68 10.15 -0.82 4.29
N ALA A 69 10.87 0.01 5.04
CA ALA A 69 11.21 1.37 4.61
C ALA A 69 12.10 1.39 3.35
N ASP A 70 13.05 0.46 3.24
CA ASP A 70 13.94 0.37 2.08
C ASP A 70 13.24 -0.15 0.84
N THR A 71 12.18 -0.92 1.01
CA THR A 71 11.31 -1.39 -0.09
C THR A 71 10.33 -0.30 -0.53
N ILE A 72 9.68 0.38 0.41
CA ILE A 72 8.64 1.38 0.09
C ILE A 72 9.25 2.69 -0.42
N ARG A 73 10.41 3.12 0.09
CA ARG A 73 11.03 4.39 -0.28
C ARG A 73 11.27 4.55 -1.79
N PRO A 74 11.87 3.59 -2.53
CA PRO A 74 11.99 3.68 -3.97
C PRO A 74 10.63 3.77 -4.67
N ALA A 75 9.65 2.97 -4.26
CA ALA A 75 8.31 2.99 -4.82
C ALA A 75 7.66 4.38 -4.67
N LEU A 76 7.71 4.98 -3.47
CA LEU A 76 7.18 6.33 -3.23
C LEU A 76 7.91 7.41 -4.04
N GLN A 77 9.21 7.25 -4.23
CA GLN A 77 10.03 8.23 -4.95
C GLN A 77 9.85 8.17 -6.46
N LEU A 78 9.69 6.98 -7.03
CA LEU A 78 9.78 6.72 -8.47
C LEU A 78 8.43 6.36 -9.10
N VAL A 79 7.67 5.46 -8.47
CA VAL A 79 6.34 5.05 -8.94
C VAL A 79 5.28 6.06 -8.50
N LYS A 80 5.34 6.46 -7.22
CA LYS A 80 4.38 7.35 -6.54
C LYS A 80 3.01 6.69 -6.34
N THR A 81 2.11 7.42 -5.68
CA THR A 81 0.71 7.03 -5.54
C THR A 81 -0.07 7.26 -6.83
N LYS A 82 -1.14 6.51 -7.04
CA LYS A 82 -2.10 6.80 -8.10
C LYS A 82 -2.74 8.17 -7.88
N LYS A 83 -3.23 8.77 -8.96
CA LYS A 83 -3.92 10.07 -8.90
C LYS A 83 -5.15 9.97 -8.00
N GLY A 84 -5.26 10.90 -7.06
CA GLY A 84 -6.37 10.97 -6.10
C GLY A 84 -6.15 10.17 -4.81
N ALA A 85 -5.10 9.35 -4.69
CA ALA A 85 -4.75 8.69 -3.45
C ALA A 85 -4.09 9.66 -2.47
N HIS A 86 -4.55 9.66 -1.22
CA HIS A 86 -4.05 10.53 -0.17
C HIS A 86 -2.98 9.86 0.70
N LEU A 87 -2.92 8.53 0.68
CA LEU A 87 -1.94 7.74 1.43
C LEU A 87 -1.55 6.47 0.67
N VAL A 88 -0.52 5.80 1.18
CA VAL A 88 -0.17 4.43 0.80
C VAL A 88 -0.57 3.52 1.95
N SER A 89 -1.23 2.43 1.64
CA SER A 89 -1.56 1.36 2.59
C SER A 89 -1.01 0.03 2.10
N SER A 90 -0.99 -0.93 3.00
CA SER A 90 -0.61 -2.32 2.70
C SER A 90 -1.76 -3.26 3.02
N CYS A 91 -1.75 -4.46 2.45
CA CYS A 91 -2.61 -5.54 2.90
C CYS A 91 -1.87 -6.86 2.88
N PHE A 92 -2.26 -7.76 3.78
CA PHE A 92 -1.92 -9.18 3.70
C PHE A 92 -3.08 -9.93 3.04
N ILE A 93 -2.73 -10.85 2.16
CA ILE A 93 -3.65 -11.89 1.70
C ILE A 93 -3.25 -13.16 2.42
N LEU A 94 -4.14 -13.64 3.26
CA LEU A 94 -3.93 -14.82 4.09
C LEU A 94 -4.74 -15.98 3.53
N ASP A 95 -4.05 -17.04 3.19
CA ASP A 95 -4.66 -18.32 2.79
C ASP A 95 -4.67 -19.25 4.00
N ARG A 96 -5.84 -19.79 4.33
CA ARG A 96 -6.04 -20.79 5.36
C ARG A 96 -6.62 -22.06 4.75
N ASP A 97 -5.94 -23.16 4.95
CA ASP A 97 -6.50 -24.48 4.66
C ASP A 97 -7.52 -24.85 5.75
N CYS A 98 -8.76 -25.06 5.35
CA CYS A 98 -9.87 -25.44 6.21
C CYS A 98 -10.30 -26.91 5.99
N GLY A 99 -9.41 -27.75 5.47
CA GLY A 99 -9.69 -29.16 5.23
C GLY A 99 -10.78 -29.38 4.18
N GLU A 100 -11.86 -30.08 4.54
CA GLU A 100 -12.97 -30.38 3.63
C GLU A 100 -13.69 -29.11 3.11
N GLU A 101 -13.62 -27.99 3.83
CA GLU A 101 -14.18 -26.71 3.38
C GLU A 101 -13.29 -25.99 2.36
N GLY A 102 -12.11 -26.52 2.08
CA GLY A 102 -11.16 -25.99 1.12
C GLY A 102 -10.38 -24.77 1.62
N LEU A 103 -9.74 -24.08 0.68
CA LEU A 103 -8.93 -22.90 0.97
C LEU A 103 -9.81 -21.67 1.18
N LYS A 104 -9.63 -21.00 2.31
CA LYS A 104 -10.30 -19.73 2.61
C LYS A 104 -9.28 -18.60 2.63
N ARG A 105 -9.62 -17.48 1.98
CA ARG A 105 -8.79 -16.29 1.89
C ARG A 105 -9.38 -15.14 2.67
N ILE A 106 -8.49 -14.40 3.34
CA ILE A 106 -8.83 -13.17 4.06
C ILE A 106 -7.83 -12.10 3.66
N ALA A 107 -8.32 -10.90 3.34
CA ALA A 107 -7.49 -9.71 3.18
C ALA A 107 -7.50 -8.92 4.49
N MET A 108 -6.32 -8.57 5.01
CA MET A 108 -6.17 -7.70 6.18
C MET A 108 -5.49 -6.41 5.74
N GLY A 109 -6.23 -5.30 5.79
CA GLY A 109 -5.77 -3.99 5.35
C GLY A 109 -4.96 -3.28 6.41
N ASP A 110 -3.97 -2.56 5.93
CA ASP A 110 -3.04 -1.68 6.63
C ASP A 110 -2.36 -2.29 7.85
N CYS A 111 -1.68 -3.38 7.62
CA CYS A 111 -1.01 -4.15 8.66
C CYS A 111 0.41 -3.65 8.99
N ALA A 112 1.03 -2.76 8.17
CA ALA A 112 2.46 -2.49 8.29
C ALA A 112 2.92 -1.09 7.86
N VAL A 113 2.06 -0.21 7.36
CA VAL A 113 2.50 1.08 6.79
C VAL A 113 2.09 2.26 7.63
N ASN A 114 0.81 2.40 7.96
CA ASN A 114 0.35 3.53 8.76
C ASN A 114 0.27 3.12 10.24
N ILE A 115 0.98 3.85 11.08
CA ILE A 115 0.99 3.62 12.54
C ILE A 115 -0.30 4.14 13.16
N ASP A 116 -0.77 5.29 12.66
CA ASP A 116 -1.98 5.97 13.09
C ASP A 116 -2.60 6.76 11.92
N TYR A 117 -3.80 7.26 12.16
CA TYR A 117 -4.49 8.15 11.22
C TYR A 117 -4.74 9.48 11.90
N THR A 118 -4.20 10.54 11.31
CA THR A 118 -4.37 11.92 11.77
C THR A 118 -4.90 12.79 10.64
N ASP A 119 -5.59 13.85 10.99
CA ASP A 119 -6.07 14.82 10.01
C ASP A 119 -4.91 15.49 9.26
N THR A 120 -5.10 15.68 7.97
CA THR A 120 -4.24 16.56 7.21
C THR A 120 -4.76 17.99 7.32
N ILE A 121 -3.98 18.87 7.93
CA ILE A 121 -4.34 20.26 8.16
C ILE A 121 -3.74 21.14 7.06
N ASP A 122 -4.52 22.05 6.52
CA ASP A 122 -4.01 23.12 5.67
C ASP A 122 -3.19 24.10 6.52
N LYS A 123 -1.91 24.24 6.19
CA LYS A 123 -0.98 25.08 6.98
C LYS A 123 -1.27 26.59 6.89
N ALA A 124 -1.99 27.02 5.85
CA ALA A 124 -2.31 28.42 5.66
C ALA A 124 -3.60 28.84 6.39
N THR A 125 -4.60 27.95 6.42
CA THR A 125 -5.92 28.24 7.00
C THR A 125 -6.12 27.59 8.36
N GLY A 126 -5.37 26.54 8.70
CA GLY A 126 -5.59 25.72 9.91
C GLY A 126 -6.79 24.76 9.79
N GLU A 127 -7.44 24.70 8.64
CA GLU A 127 -8.60 23.84 8.42
C GLU A 127 -8.21 22.39 8.10
N VAL A 128 -9.11 21.45 8.42
CA VAL A 128 -8.95 20.04 8.06
C VAL A 128 -9.14 19.89 6.56
N LYS A 129 -8.07 19.54 5.85
CA LYS A 129 -8.08 19.28 4.42
C LYS A 129 -8.51 17.83 4.09
N ILE A 130 -8.05 16.89 4.89
CA ILE A 130 -8.41 15.47 4.77
C ILE A 130 -8.55 14.92 6.17
N ALA A 131 -9.74 14.44 6.50
CA ALA A 131 -10.01 13.85 7.80
C ALA A 131 -9.32 12.48 7.96
N ALA A 132 -8.93 12.15 9.17
CA ALA A 132 -8.36 10.86 9.53
C ALA A 132 -9.29 9.69 9.13
N SER A 133 -10.59 9.85 9.38
CA SER A 133 -11.62 8.88 9.01
C SER A 133 -11.74 8.67 7.49
N ALA A 134 -11.57 9.73 6.70
CA ALA A 134 -11.57 9.62 5.24
C ALA A 134 -10.35 8.84 4.72
N LYS A 135 -9.19 8.97 5.36
CA LYS A 135 -8.01 8.17 5.03
C LYS A 135 -8.21 6.69 5.36
N LEU A 136 -8.77 6.37 6.52
CA LEU A 136 -9.07 4.98 6.89
C LEU A 136 -10.16 4.38 5.98
N ALA A 137 -11.15 5.16 5.58
CA ALA A 137 -12.14 4.76 4.58
C ALA A 137 -11.50 4.45 3.22
N GLU A 138 -10.54 5.28 2.78
CA GLU A 138 -9.77 5.02 1.55
C GLU A 138 -9.02 3.68 1.64
N VAL A 139 -8.38 3.38 2.78
CA VAL A 139 -7.72 2.10 3.02
C VAL A 139 -8.70 0.93 2.92
N ALA A 140 -9.87 1.03 3.51
CA ALA A 140 -10.91 0.00 3.45
C ALA A 140 -11.33 -0.29 2.00
N ILE A 141 -11.59 0.75 1.22
CA ILE A 141 -11.97 0.65 -0.20
C ILE A 141 -10.83 0.06 -1.05
N GLU A 142 -9.59 0.54 -0.87
CA GLU A 142 -8.44 0.04 -1.64
C GLU A 142 -8.07 -1.40 -1.28
N THR A 143 -8.22 -1.79 -0.01
CA THR A 143 -8.07 -3.18 0.42
C THR A 143 -9.12 -4.07 -0.22
N ALA A 144 -10.38 -3.64 -0.28
CA ALA A 144 -11.44 -4.37 -0.96
C ALA A 144 -11.16 -4.55 -2.47
N LYS A 145 -10.67 -3.51 -3.15
CA LYS A 145 -10.25 -3.59 -4.55
C LYS A 145 -9.11 -4.58 -4.75
N THR A 146 -8.13 -4.57 -3.85
CA THR A 146 -7.03 -5.53 -3.88
C THR A 146 -7.52 -6.96 -3.63
N ALA A 147 -8.41 -7.16 -2.66
CA ALA A 147 -9.00 -8.46 -2.36
C ALA A 147 -9.69 -9.10 -3.59
N LYS A 148 -10.40 -8.29 -4.38
CA LYS A 148 -11.02 -8.75 -5.65
C LYS A 148 -10.01 -9.32 -6.64
N LEU A 149 -8.79 -8.77 -6.71
CA LEU A 149 -7.72 -9.30 -7.59
C LEU A 149 -7.28 -10.72 -7.19
N PHE A 150 -7.47 -11.07 -5.91
CA PHE A 150 -7.17 -12.41 -5.38
C PHE A 150 -8.40 -13.32 -5.30
N GLY A 151 -9.51 -12.96 -5.97
CA GLY A 151 -10.72 -13.76 -6.04
C GLY A 151 -11.56 -13.76 -4.76
N ILE A 152 -11.37 -12.76 -3.88
CA ILE A 152 -12.20 -12.56 -2.69
C ILE A 152 -13.40 -11.69 -3.06
N ASP A 153 -14.61 -12.10 -2.68
CA ASP A 153 -15.79 -11.23 -2.68
C ASP A 153 -15.76 -10.39 -1.40
N PRO A 154 -15.41 -9.08 -1.46
CA PRO A 154 -15.06 -8.34 -0.27
C PRO A 154 -16.31 -7.94 0.51
N LYS A 155 -16.32 -8.34 1.78
CA LYS A 155 -17.16 -7.77 2.84
C LYS A 155 -16.18 -7.22 3.88
N VAL A 156 -16.22 -5.92 4.09
CA VAL A 156 -15.19 -5.22 4.88
C VAL A 156 -15.69 -4.95 6.28
N ALA A 157 -14.92 -5.38 7.27
CA ALA A 157 -15.09 -4.99 8.66
C ALA A 157 -14.01 -3.98 9.06
N VAL A 158 -14.40 -2.80 9.51
CA VAL A 158 -13.48 -1.84 10.13
C VAL A 158 -13.32 -2.22 11.60
N LEU A 159 -12.11 -2.70 11.94
CA LEU A 159 -11.86 -3.29 13.25
C LEU A 159 -11.57 -2.25 14.34
N SER A 160 -11.98 -2.56 15.55
CA SER A 160 -11.70 -1.83 16.76
C SER A 160 -11.71 -2.80 17.95
N PHE A 161 -11.36 -2.34 19.14
CA PHE A 161 -11.63 -3.04 20.39
C PHE A 161 -13.11 -2.92 20.83
N SER A 162 -13.93 -2.14 20.13
CA SER A 162 -15.35 -1.89 20.35
C SER A 162 -16.19 -2.54 19.26
N THR A 163 -17.35 -3.04 19.62
CA THR A 163 -18.40 -3.49 18.69
C THR A 163 -19.61 -2.61 18.87
N LYS A 164 -19.96 -1.83 17.84
CA LYS A 164 -21.18 -1.00 17.76
C LYS A 164 -21.42 -0.16 19.03
N GLY A 165 -20.39 0.59 19.46
CA GLY A 165 -20.49 1.51 20.61
C GLY A 165 -20.32 0.87 21.98
N SER A 166 -19.90 -0.41 22.07
CA SER A 166 -19.61 -1.06 23.35
C SER A 166 -18.42 -0.43 24.09
N GLY A 167 -17.48 0.19 23.36
CA GLY A 167 -16.35 0.95 23.89
C GLY A 167 -16.44 2.44 23.59
N LYS A 168 -15.54 3.22 24.19
CA LYS A 168 -15.42 4.67 23.95
C LYS A 168 -13.97 5.06 23.77
N GLY A 169 -13.71 6.07 22.94
CA GLY A 169 -12.38 6.64 22.72
C GLY A 169 -12.19 7.12 21.30
N GLY A 170 -11.10 7.85 21.06
CA GLY A 170 -10.82 8.46 19.75
C GLY A 170 -10.64 7.45 18.62
N THR A 171 -10.06 6.29 18.91
CA THR A 171 -9.90 5.21 17.92
C THR A 171 -11.22 4.53 17.56
N VAL A 172 -12.17 4.44 18.51
CA VAL A 172 -13.53 3.92 18.26
C VAL A 172 -14.28 4.89 17.35
N ALA A 173 -14.26 6.18 17.67
CA ALA A 173 -14.89 7.22 16.85
C ALA A 173 -14.27 7.25 15.45
N LEU A 174 -12.95 7.15 15.33
CA LEU A 174 -12.25 7.07 14.03
C LEU A 174 -12.76 5.90 13.18
N SER A 175 -12.85 4.71 13.76
CA SER A 175 -13.31 3.51 13.03
C SER A 175 -14.79 3.63 12.63
N HIS A 176 -15.63 4.13 13.52
CA HIS A 176 -17.04 4.39 13.24
C HIS A 176 -17.22 5.40 12.08
N ASP A 177 -16.55 6.55 12.17
CA ASP A 177 -16.64 7.60 11.15
C ASP A 177 -16.04 7.12 9.81
N ALA A 178 -15.04 6.25 9.84
CA ALA A 178 -14.47 5.66 8.62
C ALA A 178 -15.46 4.75 7.89
N VAL A 179 -16.30 4.00 8.61
CA VAL A 179 -17.39 3.21 8.00
C VAL A 179 -18.36 4.12 7.27
N ILE A 180 -18.82 5.19 7.93
CA ILE A 180 -19.73 6.16 7.31
C ILE A 180 -19.10 6.76 6.05
N LYS A 181 -17.82 7.16 6.14
CA LYS A 181 -17.10 7.73 4.99
C LYS A 181 -16.91 6.71 3.87
N ALA A 182 -16.63 5.46 4.17
CA ALA A 182 -16.49 4.41 3.17
C ALA A 182 -17.82 4.16 2.43
N GLN A 183 -18.95 4.14 3.15
CA GLN A 183 -20.29 4.02 2.56
C GLN A 183 -20.66 5.23 1.69
N GLU A 184 -20.23 6.45 2.07
CA GLU A 184 -20.41 7.65 1.24
C GLU A 184 -19.56 7.61 -0.04
N MET A 185 -18.30 7.11 0.04
CA MET A 185 -17.34 7.08 -1.07
C MET A 185 -17.59 5.92 -2.04
N ASP A 186 -18.05 4.79 -1.55
CA ASP A 186 -18.37 3.59 -2.34
C ASP A 186 -19.64 2.93 -1.79
N PRO A 187 -20.84 3.39 -2.21
CA PRO A 187 -22.12 2.90 -1.70
C PRO A 187 -22.42 1.42 -2.03
N GLU A 188 -21.70 0.84 -2.99
CA GLU A 188 -21.87 -0.56 -3.36
C GLU A 188 -20.99 -1.51 -2.55
N LEU A 189 -20.00 -0.97 -1.83
CA LEU A 189 -19.13 -1.78 -0.99
C LEU A 189 -19.85 -2.19 0.30
N ALA A 190 -19.96 -3.49 0.54
CA ALA A 190 -20.42 -4.00 1.82
C ALA A 190 -19.34 -3.70 2.89
N VAL A 191 -19.53 -2.63 3.66
CA VAL A 191 -18.63 -2.22 4.75
C VAL A 191 -19.43 -1.97 6.01
N ASP A 192 -18.94 -2.50 7.13
CA ASP A 192 -19.55 -2.34 8.46
C ASP A 192 -18.47 -2.16 9.54
N GLY A 193 -18.88 -1.74 10.73
CA GLY A 193 -18.02 -1.49 11.90
C GLY A 193 -18.55 -0.32 12.73
N GLU A 194 -17.87 0.07 13.79
CA GLU A 194 -16.66 -0.64 14.28
C GLU A 194 -17.05 -2.01 14.85
N LEU A 195 -16.20 -3.01 14.62
CA LEU A 195 -16.38 -4.37 15.12
C LEU A 195 -15.09 -4.88 15.80
N GLN A 196 -15.25 -5.70 16.84
CA GLN A 196 -14.15 -6.55 17.31
C GLN A 196 -13.91 -7.67 16.30
N PHE A 197 -12.69 -8.23 16.27
CA PHE A 197 -12.32 -9.25 15.29
C PHE A 197 -13.16 -10.53 15.36
N ASP A 198 -13.56 -10.91 16.57
CA ASP A 198 -14.41 -12.08 16.83
C ASP A 198 -15.90 -11.87 16.47
N ALA A 199 -16.29 -10.63 16.24
CA ALA A 199 -17.65 -10.24 15.86
C ALA A 199 -17.77 -9.87 14.37
N ALA A 200 -16.65 -9.85 13.66
CA ALA A 200 -16.54 -9.41 12.27
C ALA A 200 -16.87 -10.50 11.23
#